data_7e15db0d339704d4269992c1b2341b84
#
_entry.id   7e15db0d339704d4269992c1b2341b84
#
_cell.length_a   1.000
_cell.length_b   1.000
_cell.length_c   1.000
_cell.angle_alpha   90.00
_cell.angle_beta   90.00
_cell.angle_gamma   90.00
#
_symmetry.space_group_name_H-M   'P 1'
#
loop_
_entity.id
_entity.type
_entity.pdbx_description
1 polymer ?
#
loop_
_entity_poly.entity_id
_entity_poly.type
_entity_poly.pdbx_seq_one_letter_code
_entity_poly.pdbx_strand_id
1 'polypeptide(L)'
;RDGEVPAEIAQDIKQKTLDLGFYACNFPESVGCAGLNHMDFALVERELGRGSMALNHFFGRPQNILMACKGEQIERYLMPAVRGERMDALAMTEPGAGSDVRGMKCSAVQDGTGWVVNGTKHFISGADHADFIIVFIATGEDQTPKGPKKRITAFLVDRGTKGFTIRDGYKSVSHRGYKNMILEFDDCRLPETQVLGEVDGGFEVMNTWLYATRITVATMSVGRARRVFDYALNYSAEREQFG
;
A
#
# COMPACT_ATOMS: atom_id res chain seq x y z
N ARG A 1 -8.08 -19.99 -11.67
CA ARG A 1 -6.69 -20.36 -11.33
C ARG A 1 -5.70 -19.18 -11.52
N ASP A 2 -5.96 -18.30 -12.46
CA ASP A 2 -5.25 -17.00 -12.63
C ASP A 2 -6.23 -15.84 -12.51
N GLY A 3 -7.37 -16.11 -11.89
CA GLY A 3 -8.51 -15.22 -11.79
C GLY A 3 -8.43 -14.24 -10.63
N GLU A 4 -9.26 -13.25 -10.70
CA GLU A 4 -9.53 -12.32 -9.61
C GLU A 4 -10.23 -13.04 -8.45
N VAL A 5 -10.09 -12.50 -7.25
CA VAL A 5 -10.90 -12.96 -6.11
C VAL A 5 -12.36 -12.60 -6.41
N PRO A 6 -13.31 -13.55 -6.33
CA PRO A 6 -14.73 -13.24 -6.52
C PRO A 6 -15.18 -12.12 -5.55
N ALA A 7 -15.98 -11.19 -6.06
CA ALA A 7 -16.42 -10.03 -5.29
C ALA A 7 -17.13 -10.41 -3.99
N GLU A 8 -17.93 -11.48 -4.02
CA GLU A 8 -18.62 -12.04 -2.84
C GLU A 8 -17.65 -12.51 -1.75
N ILE A 9 -16.53 -13.16 -2.14
CA ILE A 9 -15.50 -13.60 -1.19
C ILE A 9 -14.74 -12.40 -0.63
N ALA A 10 -14.40 -11.42 -1.46
CA ALA A 10 -13.75 -10.18 -1.05
C ALA A 10 -14.60 -9.42 -0.02
N GLN A 11 -15.90 -9.31 -0.29
CA GLN A 11 -16.86 -8.65 0.60
C GLN A 11 -17.06 -9.42 1.91
N ASP A 12 -17.16 -10.76 1.85
CA ASP A 12 -17.30 -11.61 3.04
C ASP A 12 -16.11 -11.49 3.97
N ILE A 13 -14.87 -11.53 3.42
CA ILE A 13 -13.65 -11.31 4.20
C ILE A 13 -13.67 -9.94 4.87
N LYS A 14 -13.95 -8.89 4.10
CA LYS A 14 -13.99 -7.52 4.59
C LYS A 14 -15.02 -7.36 5.70
N GLN A 15 -16.23 -7.88 5.52
CA GLN A 15 -17.28 -7.81 6.53
C GLN A 15 -16.90 -8.52 7.81
N LYS A 16 -16.36 -9.74 7.72
CA LYS A 16 -15.87 -10.49 8.89
C LYS A 16 -14.77 -9.76 9.64
N THR A 17 -13.86 -9.09 8.94
CA THR A 17 -12.78 -8.34 9.61
C THR A 17 -13.30 -7.07 10.29
N LEU A 18 -14.31 -6.43 9.72
CA LEU A 18 -15.01 -5.32 10.36
C LEU A 18 -15.76 -5.77 11.62
N ASP A 19 -16.56 -6.83 11.52
CA ASP A 19 -17.38 -7.36 12.62
C ASP A 19 -16.52 -7.83 13.81
N LEU A 20 -15.34 -8.36 13.53
CA LEU A 20 -14.37 -8.84 14.53
C LEU A 20 -13.42 -7.76 15.05
N GLY A 21 -13.48 -6.54 14.53
CA GLY A 21 -12.61 -5.43 14.93
C GLY A 21 -11.17 -5.54 14.44
N PHE A 22 -10.90 -6.40 13.44
CA PHE A 22 -9.57 -6.54 12.85
C PHE A 22 -9.29 -5.61 11.66
N TYR A 23 -10.33 -5.00 11.07
CA TYR A 23 -10.15 -4.01 10.01
C TYR A 23 -9.43 -2.78 10.57
N ALA A 24 -8.36 -2.34 9.91
CA ALA A 24 -7.52 -1.22 10.36
C ALA A 24 -7.05 -1.33 11.83
N CYS A 25 -6.90 -2.54 12.37
CA CYS A 25 -6.67 -2.79 13.79
C CYS A 25 -5.37 -2.17 14.35
N ASN A 26 -4.43 -1.79 13.48
CA ASN A 26 -3.19 -1.09 13.82
C ASN A 26 -3.35 0.44 13.89
N PHE A 27 -4.51 0.98 13.52
CA PHE A 27 -4.81 2.41 13.71
C PHE A 27 -5.25 2.66 15.14
N PRO A 28 -5.02 3.89 15.68
CA PRO A 28 -5.30 4.21 17.07
C PRO A 28 -6.80 4.25 17.38
N GLU A 29 -7.16 4.09 18.65
CA GLU A 29 -8.53 4.20 19.15
C GLU A 29 -9.16 5.57 18.86
N SER A 30 -8.35 6.61 18.76
CA SER A 30 -8.81 7.97 18.44
C SER A 30 -9.51 8.10 17.08
N VAL A 31 -9.30 7.16 16.17
CA VAL A 31 -10.00 7.06 14.88
C VAL A 31 -10.97 5.88 14.82
N GLY A 32 -11.31 5.31 15.97
CA GLY A 32 -12.31 4.24 16.10
C GLY A 32 -11.78 2.83 15.81
N CYS A 33 -10.47 2.62 15.83
CA CYS A 33 -9.84 1.32 15.57
C CYS A 33 -9.34 0.64 16.85
N ALA A 34 -8.80 -0.60 16.75
CA ALA A 34 -8.41 -1.38 17.90
C ALA A 34 -7.10 -0.92 18.60
N GLY A 35 -6.29 -0.09 17.95
CA GLY A 35 -5.06 0.43 18.53
C GLY A 35 -3.99 -0.62 18.81
N LEU A 36 -3.93 -1.72 18.04
CA LEU A 36 -2.95 -2.78 18.27
C LEU A 36 -1.53 -2.22 18.22
N ASN A 37 -0.74 -2.53 19.23
CA ASN A 37 0.68 -2.23 19.22
C ASN A 37 1.42 -3.09 18.16
N HIS A 38 2.68 -2.79 17.92
CA HIS A 38 3.46 -3.46 16.88
C HIS A 38 3.63 -4.97 17.10
N MET A 39 3.69 -5.43 18.36
CA MET A 39 3.82 -6.85 18.67
C MET A 39 2.52 -7.61 18.37
N ASP A 40 1.39 -7.09 18.86
CA ASP A 40 0.08 -7.70 18.64
C ASP A 40 -0.26 -7.71 17.15
N PHE A 41 0.01 -6.60 16.45
CA PHE A 41 -0.18 -6.54 15.00
C PHE A 41 0.73 -7.51 14.24
N ALA A 42 1.98 -7.71 14.69
CA ALA A 42 2.88 -8.70 14.11
C ALA A 42 2.34 -10.13 14.25
N LEU A 43 1.66 -10.47 15.36
CA LEU A 43 1.01 -11.77 15.53
C LEU A 43 -0.14 -11.95 14.53
N VAL A 44 -0.96 -10.92 14.32
CA VAL A 44 -2.02 -10.93 13.29
C VAL A 44 -1.41 -11.14 11.90
N GLU A 45 -0.37 -10.39 11.55
CA GLU A 45 0.31 -10.49 10.25
C GLU A 45 0.97 -11.87 10.04
N ARG A 46 1.48 -12.49 11.09
CA ARG A 46 2.00 -13.87 11.00
C ARG A 46 0.91 -14.86 10.62
N GLU A 47 -0.26 -14.76 11.23
CA GLU A 47 -1.38 -15.68 10.90
C GLU A 47 -1.94 -15.37 9.50
N LEU A 48 -2.05 -14.10 9.09
CA LEU A 48 -2.39 -13.72 7.73
C LEU A 48 -1.38 -14.27 6.71
N GLY A 49 -0.10 -14.32 7.07
CA GLY A 49 0.95 -14.93 6.26
C GLY A 49 0.68 -16.39 5.87
N ARG A 50 -0.07 -17.13 6.67
CA ARG A 50 -0.51 -18.52 6.37
C ARG A 50 -1.57 -18.57 5.27
N GLY A 51 -2.20 -17.44 4.94
CA GLY A 51 -3.23 -17.32 3.91
C GLY A 51 -2.67 -17.00 2.51
N SER A 52 -3.58 -16.85 1.55
CA SER A 52 -3.29 -16.34 0.21
C SER A 52 -3.15 -14.83 0.25
N MET A 53 -2.13 -14.29 -0.45
CA MET A 53 -1.92 -12.84 -0.54
C MET A 53 -3.12 -12.13 -1.21
N ALA A 54 -3.74 -12.76 -2.20
CA ALA A 54 -4.92 -12.23 -2.87
C ALA A 54 -6.11 -12.04 -1.91
N LEU A 55 -6.32 -12.97 -0.97
CA LEU A 55 -7.37 -12.88 0.04
C LEU A 55 -6.99 -11.88 1.14
N ASN A 56 -5.73 -11.87 1.55
CA ASN A 56 -5.22 -10.96 2.59
C ASN A 56 -5.37 -9.48 2.20
N HIS A 57 -5.45 -9.17 0.91
CA HIS A 57 -5.70 -7.81 0.42
C HIS A 57 -7.02 -7.23 0.96
N PHE A 58 -8.04 -8.08 1.12
CA PHE A 58 -9.37 -7.69 1.59
C PHE A 58 -9.54 -7.73 3.11
N PHE A 59 -8.50 -8.12 3.84
CA PHE A 59 -8.50 -8.07 5.32
C PHE A 59 -8.66 -6.64 5.86
N GLY A 60 -8.27 -5.63 5.09
CA GLY A 60 -8.41 -4.23 5.45
C GLY A 60 -7.22 -3.72 6.26
N ARG A 61 -6.18 -3.36 5.54
CA ARG A 61 -4.96 -2.74 6.09
C ARG A 61 -4.68 -1.42 5.38
N PRO A 62 -5.46 -0.37 5.68
CA PRO A 62 -5.16 0.97 5.15
C PRO A 62 -3.73 1.37 5.51
N GLN A 63 -3.12 2.20 4.67
CA GLN A 63 -1.75 2.64 4.91
C GLN A 63 -1.69 3.55 6.13
N ASN A 64 -0.88 3.18 7.13
CA ASN A 64 -0.76 3.90 8.40
C ASN A 64 -0.36 5.39 8.25
N ILE A 65 0.25 5.75 7.13
CA ILE A 65 0.62 7.13 6.80
C ILE A 65 -0.58 8.03 6.51
N LEU A 66 -1.79 7.48 6.39
CA LEU A 66 -3.03 8.27 6.38
C LEU A 66 -3.23 9.06 7.68
N MET A 67 -2.56 8.71 8.77
CA MET A 67 -2.51 9.51 9.98
C MET A 67 -1.86 10.90 9.78
N ALA A 68 -1.19 11.14 8.65
CA ALA A 68 -0.70 12.47 8.25
C ALA A 68 -1.78 13.34 7.58
N CYS A 69 -3.01 12.83 7.39
CA CYS A 69 -4.15 13.61 6.89
C CYS A 69 -4.49 14.79 7.81
N LYS A 70 -4.79 15.93 7.20
CA LYS A 70 -5.13 17.18 7.89
C LYS A 70 -6.42 17.79 7.34
N GLY A 71 -7.15 18.52 8.20
CA GLY A 71 -8.36 19.22 7.79
C GLY A 71 -9.37 18.32 7.08
N GLU A 72 -9.82 18.71 5.90
CA GLU A 72 -10.81 17.95 5.11
C GLU A 72 -10.32 16.58 4.64
N GLN A 73 -9.01 16.35 4.62
CA GLN A 73 -8.45 15.04 4.26
C GLN A 73 -8.87 13.95 5.25
N ILE A 74 -9.09 14.30 6.51
CA ILE A 74 -9.50 13.35 7.56
C ILE A 74 -10.83 12.70 7.14
N GLU A 75 -11.84 13.51 6.84
CA GLU A 75 -13.17 13.02 6.46
C GLU A 75 -13.22 12.46 5.03
N ARG A 76 -12.33 12.90 4.15
CA ARG A 76 -12.34 12.45 2.76
C ARG A 76 -11.55 11.16 2.52
N TYR A 77 -10.45 10.94 3.26
CA TYR A 77 -9.54 9.82 3.03
C TYR A 77 -9.33 8.93 4.26
N LEU A 78 -8.94 9.50 5.42
CA LEU A 78 -8.61 8.71 6.61
C LEU A 78 -9.83 7.96 7.15
N MET A 79 -10.90 8.68 7.49
CA MET A 79 -12.08 8.06 8.11
C MET A 79 -12.76 7.03 7.20
N PRO A 80 -12.98 7.29 5.91
CA PRO A 80 -13.52 6.27 5.01
C PRO A 80 -12.58 5.06 4.82
N ALA A 81 -11.26 5.27 4.84
CA ALA A 81 -10.30 4.18 4.75
C ALA A 81 -10.36 3.25 5.96
N VAL A 82 -10.35 3.80 7.19
CA VAL A 82 -10.40 2.97 8.41
C VAL A 82 -11.76 2.32 8.64
N ARG A 83 -12.84 2.88 8.08
CA ARG A 83 -14.19 2.26 8.09
C ARG A 83 -14.39 1.24 6.98
N GLY A 84 -13.41 1.08 6.09
CA GLY A 84 -13.52 0.19 4.94
C GLY A 84 -14.46 0.70 3.84
N GLU A 85 -14.85 1.96 3.85
CA GLU A 85 -15.71 2.59 2.84
C GLU A 85 -14.93 2.93 1.57
N ARG A 86 -13.62 3.23 1.70
CA ARG A 86 -12.69 3.49 0.60
C ARG A 86 -11.42 2.68 0.78
N MET A 87 -10.89 2.18 -0.33
CA MET A 87 -9.61 1.46 -0.37
C MET A 87 -8.51 2.35 -0.90
N ASP A 88 -7.34 2.26 -0.27
CA ASP A 88 -6.14 2.96 -0.72
C ASP A 88 -5.11 1.99 -1.33
N ALA A 89 -4.21 2.54 -2.13
CA ALA A 89 -2.97 1.88 -2.52
C ALA A 89 -1.81 2.86 -2.41
N LEU A 90 -0.58 2.33 -2.32
CA LEU A 90 0.61 3.14 -2.17
C LEU A 90 1.51 3.01 -3.39
N ALA A 91 1.95 4.15 -3.95
CA ALA A 91 2.76 4.22 -5.15
C ALA A 91 4.10 4.93 -4.90
N MET A 92 5.17 4.14 -4.95
CA MET A 92 6.54 4.63 -4.73
C MET A 92 7.45 4.25 -5.89
N THR A 93 7.47 2.98 -6.25
CA THR A 93 8.39 2.36 -7.21
C THR A 93 8.17 2.87 -8.64
N GLU A 94 9.27 3.08 -9.37
CA GLU A 94 9.28 3.47 -10.77
C GLU A 94 10.12 2.48 -11.60
N PRO A 95 10.01 2.48 -12.95
CA PRO A 95 10.83 1.62 -13.80
C PRO A 95 12.34 1.73 -13.54
N GLY A 96 12.81 2.90 -13.14
CA GLY A 96 14.23 3.17 -12.84
C GLY A 96 14.58 3.36 -11.36
N ALA A 97 13.61 3.27 -10.45
CA ALA A 97 13.80 3.56 -9.02
C ALA A 97 12.99 2.60 -8.14
N GLY A 98 13.67 1.60 -7.58
CA GLY A 98 13.10 0.62 -6.65
C GLY A 98 13.66 0.83 -5.24
N SER A 99 14.71 0.08 -4.87
CA SER A 99 15.37 0.21 -3.56
C SER A 99 15.95 1.62 -3.34
N ASP A 100 16.48 2.24 -4.38
CA ASP A 100 16.85 3.64 -4.37
C ASP A 100 15.68 4.52 -4.81
N VAL A 101 14.82 4.85 -3.86
CA VAL A 101 13.64 5.72 -4.10
C VAL A 101 14.01 7.16 -4.46
N ARG A 102 15.24 7.61 -4.13
CA ARG A 102 15.71 8.96 -4.48
C ARG A 102 16.07 9.10 -5.95
N GLY A 103 16.22 7.98 -6.66
CA GLY A 103 16.39 7.94 -8.10
C GLY A 103 15.10 8.17 -8.89
N MET A 104 13.97 8.47 -8.23
CA MET A 104 12.68 8.69 -8.89
C MET A 104 12.71 9.84 -9.91
N LYS A 105 11.96 9.64 -11.00
CA LYS A 105 11.83 10.60 -12.12
C LYS A 105 10.43 11.20 -12.21
N CYS A 106 9.42 10.54 -11.62
CA CYS A 106 8.07 11.11 -11.53
C CYS A 106 8.17 12.44 -10.77
N SER A 107 7.67 13.50 -11.36
CA SER A 107 7.85 14.87 -10.88
C SER A 107 6.52 15.59 -10.70
N ALA A 108 6.46 16.47 -9.73
CA ALA A 108 5.38 17.43 -9.55
C ALA A 108 5.97 18.84 -9.55
N VAL A 109 5.42 19.68 -10.43
CA VAL A 109 5.82 21.09 -10.55
C VAL A 109 4.65 21.94 -10.07
N GLN A 110 4.94 22.92 -9.21
CA GLN A 110 3.92 23.83 -8.71
C GLN A 110 3.40 24.72 -9.84
N ASP A 111 2.07 24.83 -9.96
CA ASP A 111 1.39 25.66 -10.95
C ASP A 111 0.21 26.39 -10.28
N GLY A 112 0.42 27.65 -9.96
CA GLY A 112 -0.53 28.43 -9.16
C GLY A 112 -0.72 27.86 -7.75
N THR A 113 -1.96 27.48 -7.41
CA THR A 113 -2.35 26.89 -6.12
C THR A 113 -2.37 25.37 -6.15
N GLY A 114 -1.68 24.74 -7.10
CA GLY A 114 -1.68 23.30 -7.27
C GLY A 114 -0.38 22.78 -7.87
N TRP A 115 -0.44 21.53 -8.32
CA TRP A 115 0.68 20.78 -8.84
C TRP A 115 0.34 20.14 -10.17
N VAL A 116 1.28 20.12 -11.12
CA VAL A 116 1.20 19.34 -12.35
C VAL A 116 2.14 18.15 -12.21
N VAL A 117 1.58 16.95 -12.27
CA VAL A 117 2.29 15.68 -12.06
C VAL A 117 2.49 14.98 -13.39
N ASN A 118 3.74 14.54 -13.63
CA ASN A 118 4.12 13.74 -14.79
C ASN A 118 5.01 12.59 -14.39
N GLY A 119 4.80 11.41 -15.01
CA GLY A 119 5.64 10.23 -14.83
C GLY A 119 4.87 8.93 -14.69
N THR A 120 5.61 7.87 -14.30
CA THR A 120 5.06 6.51 -14.22
C THR A 120 5.48 5.84 -12.92
N LYS A 121 4.54 5.21 -12.25
CA LYS A 121 4.79 4.30 -11.13
C LYS A 121 4.46 2.87 -11.55
N HIS A 122 5.19 1.87 -11.04
CA HIS A 122 4.91 0.48 -11.37
C HIS A 122 5.03 -0.45 -10.15
N PHE A 123 4.58 -1.71 -10.32
CA PHE A 123 4.42 -2.67 -9.23
C PHE A 123 3.49 -2.18 -8.11
N ILE A 124 2.45 -1.41 -8.46
CA ILE A 124 1.55 -0.84 -7.47
C ILE A 124 0.48 -1.85 -7.12
N SER A 125 0.64 -2.44 -5.95
CA SER A 125 -0.21 -3.49 -5.44
C SER A 125 -1.59 -2.96 -5.06
N GLY A 126 -2.65 -3.66 -5.51
CA GLY A 126 -4.02 -3.36 -5.14
C GLY A 126 -4.60 -2.08 -5.75
N ALA A 127 -3.87 -1.40 -6.63
CA ALA A 127 -4.39 -0.19 -7.30
C ALA A 127 -5.56 -0.46 -8.23
N ASP A 128 -5.79 -1.70 -8.66
CA ASP A 128 -6.99 -2.12 -9.37
C ASP A 128 -8.27 -1.96 -8.56
N HIS A 129 -8.21 -2.11 -7.25
CA HIS A 129 -9.34 -1.97 -6.32
C HIS A 129 -9.36 -0.64 -5.56
N ALA A 130 -8.26 0.12 -5.58
CA ALA A 130 -8.14 1.35 -4.80
C ALA A 130 -9.04 2.48 -5.32
N ASP A 131 -9.68 3.20 -4.41
CA ASP A 131 -10.47 4.42 -4.68
C ASP A 131 -9.58 5.66 -4.78
N PHE A 132 -8.44 5.62 -4.11
CA PHE A 132 -7.40 6.65 -4.18
C PHE A 132 -6.01 6.05 -3.96
N ILE A 133 -5.00 6.78 -4.41
CA ILE A 133 -3.61 6.36 -4.32
C ILE A 133 -2.80 7.36 -3.50
N ILE A 134 -1.97 6.87 -2.58
CA ILE A 134 -0.93 7.66 -1.92
C ILE A 134 0.32 7.57 -2.78
N VAL A 135 0.74 8.68 -3.38
CA VAL A 135 1.84 8.71 -4.36
C VAL A 135 2.99 9.57 -3.82
N PHE A 136 4.21 9.02 -3.85
CA PHE A 136 5.43 9.76 -3.54
C PHE A 136 6.07 10.27 -4.83
N ILE A 137 6.28 11.58 -4.92
CA ILE A 137 6.69 12.28 -6.15
C ILE A 137 7.80 13.27 -5.83
N ALA A 138 8.78 13.42 -6.73
CA ALA A 138 9.82 14.43 -6.61
C ALA A 138 9.25 15.84 -6.88
N THR A 139 9.37 16.73 -5.92
CA THR A 139 8.93 18.14 -6.00
C THR A 139 10.08 19.12 -6.17
N GLY A 140 11.30 18.63 -6.18
CA GLY A 140 12.50 19.43 -6.39
C GLY A 140 13.77 18.65 -6.12
N GLU A 141 14.89 19.35 -6.16
CA GLU A 141 16.21 18.77 -5.95
C GLU A 141 17.14 19.79 -5.27
N ASP A 142 17.81 19.32 -4.22
CA ASP A 142 18.86 20.09 -3.53
C ASP A 142 20.22 19.63 -3.99
N GLN A 143 21.14 20.56 -4.22
CA GLN A 143 22.53 20.26 -4.44
C GLN A 143 23.23 20.04 -3.11
N THR A 144 23.82 18.87 -2.90
CA THR A 144 24.56 18.56 -1.67
C THR A 144 25.99 18.16 -1.97
N PRO A 145 26.92 18.20 -0.98
CA PRO A 145 28.29 17.74 -1.18
C PRO A 145 28.41 16.27 -1.64
N LYS A 146 27.34 15.47 -1.43
CA LYS A 146 27.25 14.05 -1.87
C LYS A 146 26.52 13.89 -3.19
N GLY A 147 26.22 14.97 -3.89
CA GLY A 147 25.44 14.99 -5.13
C GLY A 147 23.99 15.45 -4.94
N PRO A 148 23.20 15.45 -6.01
CA PRO A 148 21.81 15.89 -6.00
C PRO A 148 20.94 15.00 -5.10
N LYS A 149 20.07 15.64 -4.31
CA LYS A 149 19.12 14.98 -3.42
C LYS A 149 17.71 15.42 -3.75
N LYS A 150 16.86 14.47 -4.14
CA LYS A 150 15.44 14.75 -4.43
C LYS A 150 14.70 15.16 -3.15
N ARG A 151 13.91 16.24 -3.28
CA ARG A 151 12.83 16.57 -2.36
C ARG A 151 11.61 15.79 -2.80
N ILE A 152 10.90 15.19 -1.87
CA ILE A 152 9.79 14.29 -2.13
C ILE A 152 8.58 14.78 -1.36
N THR A 153 7.43 14.82 -2.04
CA THR A 153 6.13 15.09 -1.43
C THR A 153 5.21 13.88 -1.61
N ALA A 154 4.38 13.60 -0.62
CA ALA A 154 3.31 12.61 -0.72
C ALA A 154 2.01 13.30 -1.16
N PHE A 155 1.30 12.69 -2.10
CA PHE A 155 0.02 13.18 -2.61
C PHE A 155 -1.07 12.13 -2.51
N LEU A 156 -2.30 12.58 -2.26
CA LEU A 156 -3.52 11.77 -2.35
C LEU A 156 -4.14 11.98 -3.72
N VAL A 157 -4.26 10.94 -4.52
CA VAL A 157 -4.79 11.02 -5.88
C VAL A 157 -6.02 10.14 -6.02
N ASP A 158 -7.18 10.76 -6.21
CA ASP A 158 -8.43 10.03 -6.41
C ASP A 158 -8.45 9.30 -7.75
N ARG A 159 -9.04 8.11 -7.78
CA ARG A 159 -9.37 7.42 -9.03
C ARG A 159 -10.25 8.32 -9.90
N GLY A 160 -9.95 8.39 -11.19
CA GLY A 160 -10.67 9.23 -12.15
C GLY A 160 -10.18 10.67 -12.22
N THR A 161 -9.15 11.07 -11.47
CA THR A 161 -8.48 12.36 -11.66
C THR A 161 -8.00 12.49 -13.09
N LYS A 162 -8.31 13.63 -13.76
CA LYS A 162 -7.88 13.88 -15.14
C LYS A 162 -6.35 13.84 -15.26
N GLY A 163 -5.84 13.13 -16.25
CA GLY A 163 -4.40 12.92 -16.47
C GLY A 163 -3.82 11.80 -15.58
N PHE A 164 -4.64 11.08 -14.80
CA PHE A 164 -4.23 9.90 -14.04
C PHE A 164 -4.88 8.64 -14.59
N THR A 165 -4.05 7.64 -14.94
CA THR A 165 -4.49 6.37 -15.51
C THR A 165 -3.89 5.19 -14.74
N ILE A 166 -4.71 4.17 -14.50
CA ILE A 166 -4.30 2.88 -13.92
C ILE A 166 -4.38 1.84 -15.04
N ARG A 167 -3.24 1.19 -15.35
CA ARG A 167 -3.16 0.15 -16.38
C ARG A 167 -2.78 -1.19 -15.76
N ASP A 168 -3.16 -2.26 -16.46
CA ASP A 168 -2.67 -3.61 -16.15
C ASP A 168 -1.14 -3.63 -16.16
N GLY A 169 -0.58 -4.25 -15.14
CA GLY A 169 0.84 -4.33 -14.92
C GLY A 169 1.36 -5.78 -15.04
N TYR A 170 1.95 -6.29 -13.97
CA TYR A 170 2.72 -7.51 -14.02
C TYR A 170 1.98 -8.71 -13.43
N LYS A 171 2.08 -9.85 -14.10
CA LYS A 171 1.62 -11.14 -13.57
C LYS A 171 2.74 -11.77 -12.75
N SER A 172 2.54 -11.89 -11.44
CA SER A 172 3.52 -12.51 -10.55
C SER A 172 3.36 -14.03 -10.54
N VAL A 173 4.49 -14.76 -10.51
CA VAL A 173 4.52 -16.21 -10.36
C VAL A 173 3.97 -16.64 -8.99
N SER A 174 4.25 -15.86 -7.95
CA SER A 174 4.00 -16.23 -6.55
C SER A 174 2.68 -15.71 -5.97
N HIS A 175 2.19 -14.57 -6.46
CA HIS A 175 1.03 -13.87 -5.91
C HIS A 175 -0.12 -13.84 -6.91
N ARG A 176 -0.58 -15.01 -7.33
CA ARG A 176 -1.71 -15.15 -8.27
C ARG A 176 -2.97 -14.58 -7.65
N GLY A 177 -3.74 -13.84 -8.45
CA GLY A 177 -4.94 -13.13 -7.98
C GLY A 177 -4.68 -11.85 -7.19
N TYR A 178 -3.41 -11.42 -7.09
CA TYR A 178 -2.99 -10.16 -6.52
C TYR A 178 -2.24 -9.34 -7.57
N LYS A 179 -2.87 -8.29 -8.06
CA LYS A 179 -2.35 -7.53 -9.20
C LYS A 179 -1.36 -6.46 -8.77
N ASN A 180 -0.38 -6.22 -9.64
CA ASN A 180 0.57 -5.13 -9.53
C ASN A 180 0.40 -4.23 -10.75
N MET A 181 -0.19 -3.07 -10.54
CA MET A 181 -0.60 -2.16 -11.60
C MET A 181 0.53 -1.19 -12.01
N ILE A 182 0.34 -0.57 -13.16
CA ILE A 182 1.12 0.58 -13.64
C ILE A 182 0.24 1.82 -13.52
N LEU A 183 0.80 2.89 -12.96
CA LEU A 183 0.15 4.18 -12.84
C LEU A 183 0.85 5.18 -13.74
N GLU A 184 0.10 5.91 -14.54
CA GLU A 184 0.61 6.94 -15.44
C GLU A 184 -0.01 8.28 -15.10
N PHE A 185 0.84 9.30 -15.05
CA PHE A 185 0.49 10.69 -14.84
C PHE A 185 0.94 11.48 -16.07
N ASP A 186 -0.01 12.13 -16.73
CA ASP A 186 0.16 12.93 -17.93
C ASP A 186 -0.55 14.27 -17.71
N ASP A 187 0.21 15.30 -17.40
CA ASP A 187 -0.27 16.63 -16.99
C ASP A 187 -1.40 16.54 -15.92
N CYS A 188 -1.24 15.60 -15.00
CA CYS A 188 -2.21 15.35 -13.93
C CYS A 188 -2.19 16.52 -12.93
N ARG A 189 -3.29 17.27 -12.87
CA ARG A 189 -3.40 18.44 -11.98
C ARG A 189 -3.97 18.05 -10.63
N LEU A 190 -3.20 18.34 -9.58
CA LEU A 190 -3.57 18.11 -8.19
C LEU A 190 -3.64 19.44 -7.43
N PRO A 191 -4.74 19.73 -6.72
CA PRO A 191 -4.79 20.89 -5.84
C PRO A 191 -3.85 20.73 -4.64
N GLU A 192 -3.43 21.82 -4.02
CA GLU A 192 -2.57 21.82 -2.85
C GLU A 192 -3.19 21.03 -1.69
N THR A 193 -4.51 21.01 -1.59
CA THR A 193 -5.27 20.23 -0.58
C THR A 193 -5.07 18.72 -0.68
N GLN A 194 -4.45 18.22 -1.73
CA GLN A 194 -4.11 16.79 -1.89
C GLN A 194 -2.68 16.45 -1.45
N VAL A 195 -1.90 17.40 -0.94
CA VAL A 195 -0.61 17.12 -0.31
C VAL A 195 -0.85 16.40 1.04
N LEU A 196 -0.31 15.20 1.19
CA LEU A 196 -0.37 14.44 2.44
C LEU A 196 0.84 14.80 3.31
N GLY A 197 0.59 15.36 4.47
CA GLY A 197 1.63 15.91 5.35
C GLY A 197 2.10 17.30 4.88
N GLU A 198 3.40 17.48 4.73
CA GLU A 198 4.01 18.74 4.31
C GLU A 198 4.65 18.62 2.92
N VAL A 199 4.70 19.72 2.18
CA VAL A 199 5.51 19.81 0.94
C VAL A 199 6.96 19.50 1.28
N ASP A 200 7.62 18.69 0.45
CA ASP A 200 8.98 18.18 0.63
C ASP A 200 9.19 17.27 1.86
N GLY A 201 8.13 17.05 2.68
CA GLY A 201 8.11 16.16 3.86
C GLY A 201 7.81 14.68 3.53
N GLY A 202 7.64 14.33 2.26
CA GLY A 202 7.22 12.98 1.85
C GLY A 202 8.20 11.87 2.24
N PHE A 203 9.49 12.18 2.39
CA PHE A 203 10.47 11.18 2.83
C PHE A 203 10.25 10.74 4.28
N GLU A 204 9.80 11.64 5.16
CA GLU A 204 9.47 11.31 6.55
C GLU A 204 8.19 10.48 6.63
N VAL A 205 7.17 10.86 5.86
CA VAL A 205 5.94 10.07 5.70
C VAL A 205 6.27 8.66 5.19
N MET A 206 7.12 8.56 4.17
CA MET A 206 7.59 7.29 3.61
C MET A 206 8.30 6.42 4.64
N ASN A 207 9.18 6.99 5.46
CA ASN A 207 9.89 6.26 6.50
C ASN A 207 8.94 5.68 7.56
N THR A 208 7.91 6.42 7.95
CA THR A 208 6.88 5.93 8.87
C THR A 208 6.24 4.65 8.34
N TRP A 209 5.91 4.62 7.05
CA TRP A 209 5.39 3.43 6.39
C TRP A 209 6.42 2.30 6.31
N LEU A 210 7.66 2.61 5.91
CA LEU A 210 8.72 1.62 5.75
C LEU A 210 9.07 0.90 7.05
N TYR A 211 9.07 1.59 8.19
CA TYR A 211 9.33 0.97 9.49
C TYR A 211 8.26 -0.07 9.83
N ALA A 212 6.99 0.27 9.70
CA ALA A 212 5.89 -0.64 9.95
C ALA A 212 5.89 -1.83 8.96
N THR A 213 6.04 -1.55 7.67
CA THR A 213 5.98 -2.56 6.60
C THR A 213 7.11 -3.60 6.71
N ARG A 214 8.31 -3.24 7.15
CA ARG A 214 9.40 -4.20 7.34
C ARG A 214 9.02 -5.28 8.36
N ILE A 215 8.38 -4.91 9.46
CA ILE A 215 7.89 -5.86 10.47
C ILE A 215 6.78 -6.74 9.86
N THR A 216 5.80 -6.13 9.20
CA THR A 216 4.70 -6.83 8.52
C THR A 216 5.23 -7.88 7.53
N VAL A 217 6.13 -7.51 6.62
CA VAL A 217 6.67 -8.42 5.62
C VAL A 217 7.47 -9.55 6.27
N ALA A 218 8.26 -9.27 7.29
CA ALA A 218 9.04 -10.29 8.02
C ALA A 218 8.10 -11.31 8.69
N THR A 219 7.09 -10.85 9.42
CA THR A 219 6.17 -11.72 10.16
C THR A 219 5.25 -12.53 9.24
N MET A 220 4.75 -11.93 8.16
CA MET A 220 4.02 -12.67 7.12
C MET A 220 4.87 -13.77 6.47
N SER A 221 6.17 -13.50 6.24
CA SER A 221 7.09 -14.51 5.69
C SER A 221 7.28 -15.68 6.65
N VAL A 222 7.37 -15.43 7.96
CA VAL A 222 7.40 -16.48 8.99
C VAL A 222 6.11 -17.30 8.97
N GLY A 223 4.94 -16.66 8.85
CA GLY A 223 3.66 -17.35 8.73
C GLY A 223 3.59 -18.29 7.53
N ARG A 224 4.08 -17.84 6.37
CA ARG A 224 4.17 -18.68 5.15
C ARG A 224 5.11 -19.85 5.33
N ALA A 225 6.30 -19.60 5.87
CA ALA A 225 7.29 -20.64 6.14
C ALA A 225 6.71 -21.71 7.09
N ARG A 226 6.02 -21.32 8.16
CA ARG A 226 5.35 -22.23 9.07
C ARG A 226 4.30 -23.09 8.36
N ARG A 227 3.46 -22.47 7.53
CA ARG A 227 2.44 -23.22 6.78
C ARG A 227 3.07 -24.26 5.84
N VAL A 228 4.11 -23.87 5.09
CA VAL A 228 4.81 -24.79 4.18
C VAL A 228 5.46 -25.94 4.96
N PHE A 229 6.07 -25.63 6.11
CA PHE A 229 6.64 -26.64 7.00
C PHE A 229 5.57 -27.63 7.50
N ASP A 230 4.42 -27.14 7.97
CA ASP A 230 3.32 -27.99 8.47
C ASP A 230 2.82 -28.93 7.34
N TYR A 231 2.68 -28.45 6.09
CA TYR A 231 2.33 -29.28 4.94
C TYR A 231 3.39 -30.35 4.63
N ALA A 232 4.64 -29.96 4.64
CA ALA A 232 5.73 -30.89 4.36
C ALA A 232 5.84 -31.99 5.41
N LEU A 233 5.68 -31.61 6.68
CA LEU A 233 5.70 -32.54 7.82
C LEU A 233 4.54 -33.54 7.74
N ASN A 234 3.31 -33.07 7.51
CA ASN A 234 2.14 -33.94 7.38
C ASN A 234 2.31 -34.90 6.19
N TYR A 235 2.72 -34.37 5.02
CA TYR A 235 2.96 -35.20 3.84
C TYR A 235 4.05 -36.28 4.09
N SER A 236 5.14 -35.93 4.78
CA SER A 236 6.22 -36.88 5.08
C SER A 236 5.77 -38.01 6.01
N ALA A 237 4.76 -37.76 6.86
CA ALA A 237 4.19 -38.78 7.75
C ALA A 237 3.24 -39.76 7.01
N GLU A 238 2.68 -39.35 5.89
CA GLU A 238 1.70 -40.12 5.12
C GLU A 238 2.33 -40.80 3.87
N ARG A 239 3.44 -40.25 3.37
CA ARG A 239 4.05 -40.71 2.11
C ARG A 239 4.86 -41.96 2.34
N GLU A 240 4.43 -43.05 1.72
CA GLU A 240 5.18 -44.34 1.66
C GLU A 240 6.02 -44.40 0.39
N GLN A 241 7.29 -44.88 0.50
CA GLN A 241 8.20 -45.10 -0.58
C GLN A 241 9.09 -46.32 -0.26
N PHE A 242 9.39 -47.13 -1.27
CA PHE A 242 10.28 -48.31 -1.20
C PHE A 242 9.81 -49.40 -0.25
N GLY A 243 8.55 -49.48 0.06
CA GLY A 243 7.93 -50.48 0.93
C GLY A 243 7.83 -49.94 2.35
#